data_3828e5db0cd37d06bdc52c121e47c2e6
#
_entry.id   3828e5db0cd37d06bdc52c121e47c2e6
#
_cell.length_a   1.000
_cell.length_b   1.000
_cell.length_c   1.000
_cell.angle_alpha   90.00
_cell.angle_beta   90.00
_cell.angle_gamma   90.00
#
_symmetry.space_group_name_H-M   'P 1'
#
loop_
_entity.id
_entity.type
_entity.pdbx_description
1 polymer ?
#
loop_
_entity_poly.entity_id
_entity_poly.type
_entity_poly.pdbx_seq_one_letter_code
_entity_poly.pdbx_strand_id
1 'polypeptide(L)'
;MKIICFGDSLTRGVSYVKGRLRIIKDNYPAYLQELFSREEGFNASVINKGVFNDNSDLLLKRLNKDVIEEHPDYAIVAVGGNDCNFLWNEVAENPDKEHQPIVPLERYLENVKTIVTKLQSAGITPVILTLPPLDPVRYYTFISGNSGISISHWIGRMGGIEHWHGLYNRSLNKLIKELGVSKIDVRSALKKTGELIDFISDDGIHLTSKGYKVLSEEIFLFFQQLSDAKETRHI
;
A
#
# COMPACT_ATOMS: atom_id res chain seq x y z
N MET A 1 4.40 -22.69 -1.68
CA MET A 1 4.07 -21.38 -2.31
C MET A 1 4.98 -20.31 -1.74
N LYS A 2 5.68 -19.54 -2.58
CA LYS A 2 6.53 -18.40 -2.16
C LYS A 2 5.84 -17.08 -2.51
N ILE A 3 5.65 -16.22 -1.53
CA ILE A 3 4.97 -14.92 -1.67
C ILE A 3 5.94 -13.82 -1.27
N ILE A 4 6.11 -12.82 -2.13
CA ILE A 4 6.83 -11.60 -1.79
C ILE A 4 5.82 -10.46 -1.58
N CYS A 5 5.88 -9.83 -0.40
CA CYS A 5 5.21 -8.57 -0.12
C CYS A 5 6.15 -7.42 -0.51
N PHE A 6 5.84 -6.74 -1.60
CA PHE A 6 6.67 -5.72 -2.23
C PHE A 6 6.01 -4.36 -2.13
N GLY A 7 6.63 -3.41 -1.43
CA GLY A 7 6.00 -2.12 -1.18
C GLY A 7 6.85 -1.18 -0.34
N ASP A 8 6.17 -0.19 0.21
CA ASP A 8 6.74 0.92 0.95
C ASP A 8 6.79 0.70 2.49
N SER A 9 6.64 1.78 3.25
CA SER A 9 6.62 1.78 4.72
C SER A 9 5.51 0.90 5.31
N LEU A 10 4.34 0.81 4.66
CA LEU A 10 3.26 -0.06 5.10
C LEU A 10 3.64 -1.54 5.00
N THR A 11 4.27 -1.93 3.90
CA THR A 11 4.81 -3.29 3.75
C THR A 11 5.93 -3.55 4.74
N ARG A 12 6.82 -2.57 4.97
CA ARG A 12 7.88 -2.67 5.96
C ARG A 12 7.36 -2.88 7.38
N GLY A 13 6.16 -2.39 7.68
CA GLY A 13 5.55 -2.45 9.00
C GLY A 13 5.83 -1.21 9.84
N VAL A 14 5.82 -0.04 9.21
CA VAL A 14 5.96 1.23 9.93
C VAL A 14 4.64 1.61 10.61
N SER A 15 4.73 2.07 11.84
CA SER A 15 3.62 2.62 12.62
C SER A 15 4.10 3.82 13.43
N TYR A 16 3.23 4.77 13.70
CA TYR A 16 3.52 5.91 14.56
C TYR A 16 3.15 5.57 16.01
N VAL A 17 4.17 5.33 16.83
CA VAL A 17 4.00 4.86 18.21
C VAL A 17 4.72 5.80 19.17
N LYS A 18 4.00 6.35 20.17
CA LYS A 18 4.56 7.24 21.20
C LYS A 18 5.38 8.40 20.58
N GLY A 19 4.78 9.11 19.63
CA GLY A 19 5.36 10.29 19.00
C GLY A 19 6.50 10.02 18.00
N ARG A 20 6.69 8.78 17.56
CA ARG A 20 7.79 8.41 16.63
C ARG A 20 7.36 7.32 15.65
N LEU A 21 7.87 7.39 14.42
CA LEU A 21 7.81 6.30 13.46
C LEU A 21 8.71 5.13 13.93
N ARG A 22 8.13 3.93 13.94
CA ARG A 22 8.83 2.69 14.31
C ARG A 22 8.46 1.58 13.36
N ILE A 23 9.41 0.71 13.05
CA ILE A 23 9.11 -0.58 12.43
C ILE A 23 8.65 -1.52 13.55
N ILE A 24 7.40 -2.00 13.43
CA ILE A 24 6.82 -2.93 14.39
C ILE A 24 6.89 -4.36 13.84
N LYS A 25 6.97 -5.34 14.76
CA LYS A 25 6.97 -6.76 14.38
C LYS A 25 5.58 -7.21 13.90
N ASP A 26 4.55 -6.59 14.44
CA ASP A 26 3.13 -6.84 14.16
C ASP A 26 2.73 -6.17 12.84
N ASN A 27 3.38 -6.56 11.74
CA ASN A 27 3.11 -6.07 10.40
C ASN A 27 2.38 -7.13 9.56
N TYR A 28 1.75 -6.71 8.44
CA TYR A 28 0.91 -7.63 7.69
C TYR A 28 1.67 -8.83 7.07
N PRO A 29 2.92 -8.73 6.60
CA PRO A 29 3.63 -9.91 6.12
C PRO A 29 3.90 -10.94 7.23
N ALA A 30 4.20 -10.48 8.46
CA ALA A 30 4.42 -11.36 9.60
C ALA A 30 3.11 -12.06 10.03
N TYR A 31 2.01 -11.30 10.15
CA TYR A 31 0.70 -11.88 10.43
C TYR A 31 0.25 -12.85 9.33
N LEU A 32 0.47 -12.51 8.07
CA LEU A 32 0.14 -13.38 6.94
C LEU A 32 0.92 -14.70 7.01
N GLN A 33 2.21 -14.65 7.33
CA GLN A 33 3.02 -15.87 7.55
C GLN A 33 2.45 -16.71 8.69
N GLU A 34 2.03 -16.08 9.77
CA GLU A 34 1.43 -16.77 10.91
C GLU A 34 0.10 -17.44 10.54
N LEU A 35 -0.78 -16.75 9.79
CA LEU A 35 -2.04 -17.30 9.30
C LEU A 35 -1.82 -18.54 8.43
N PHE A 36 -0.91 -18.47 7.46
CA PHE A 36 -0.56 -19.63 6.64
C PHE A 36 0.04 -20.79 7.44
N SER A 37 0.80 -20.49 8.49
CA SER A 37 1.43 -21.54 9.32
C SER A 37 0.43 -22.27 10.22
N ARG A 38 -0.73 -21.66 10.50
CA ARG A 38 -1.80 -22.25 11.33
C ARG A 38 -2.82 -23.02 10.53
N GLU A 39 -2.95 -22.75 9.24
CA GLU A 39 -3.96 -23.35 8.38
C GLU A 39 -3.44 -24.63 7.73
N GLU A 40 -4.11 -25.75 7.98
CA GLU A 40 -3.78 -27.02 7.35
C GLU A 40 -3.97 -26.93 5.82
N GLY A 41 -3.02 -27.50 5.06
CA GLY A 41 -3.05 -27.47 3.60
C GLY A 41 -2.30 -26.29 2.97
N PHE A 42 -1.92 -25.27 3.73
CA PHE A 42 -1.08 -24.18 3.23
C PHE A 42 0.39 -24.37 3.60
N ASN A 43 1.24 -24.56 2.60
CA ASN A 43 2.70 -24.47 2.75
C ASN A 43 3.18 -23.21 2.02
N ALA A 44 3.21 -22.08 2.74
CA ALA A 44 3.57 -20.78 2.20
C ALA A 44 4.73 -20.15 2.96
N SER A 45 5.64 -19.51 2.21
CA SER A 45 6.71 -18.66 2.72
C SER A 45 6.42 -17.22 2.31
N VAL A 46 6.31 -16.32 3.28
CA VAL A 46 6.03 -14.89 3.07
C VAL A 46 7.29 -14.07 3.34
N ILE A 47 7.75 -13.34 2.35
CA ILE A 47 8.97 -12.53 2.40
C ILE A 47 8.60 -11.05 2.35
N ASN A 48 9.04 -10.29 3.35
CA ASN A 48 8.83 -8.85 3.41
C ASN A 48 9.95 -8.11 2.66
N LYS A 49 9.61 -7.46 1.56
CA LYS A 49 10.46 -6.56 0.76
C LYS A 49 9.93 -5.12 0.80
N GLY A 50 9.40 -4.69 1.93
CA GLY A 50 9.00 -3.30 2.18
C GLY A 50 10.20 -2.41 2.47
N VAL A 51 10.22 -1.20 1.87
CA VAL A 51 11.26 -0.19 2.12
C VAL A 51 10.60 1.15 2.46
N PHE A 52 11.08 1.77 3.55
CA PHE A 52 10.56 3.04 4.03
C PHE A 52 10.70 4.15 2.97
N ASN A 53 9.66 4.96 2.80
CA ASN A 53 9.58 6.05 1.83
C ASN A 53 9.64 5.65 0.34
N ASP A 54 9.57 4.39 0.00
CA ASP A 54 9.50 4.01 -1.40
C ASP A 54 8.21 4.53 -2.06
N ASN A 55 8.35 4.92 -3.32
CA ASN A 55 7.29 5.21 -4.26
C ASN A 55 7.41 4.27 -5.47
N SER A 56 6.54 4.40 -6.46
CA SER A 56 6.52 3.50 -7.62
C SER A 56 7.80 3.57 -8.46
N ASP A 57 8.47 4.72 -8.55
CA ASP A 57 9.77 4.86 -9.23
C ASP A 57 10.87 4.03 -8.53
N LEU A 58 10.89 4.06 -7.20
CA LEU A 58 11.87 3.33 -6.39
C LEU A 58 11.58 1.83 -6.40
N LEU A 59 10.31 1.42 -6.37
CA LEU A 59 9.93 0.03 -6.55
C LEU A 59 10.44 -0.51 -7.90
N LEU A 60 10.23 0.22 -8.99
CA LEU A 60 10.73 -0.21 -10.31
C LEU A 60 12.24 -0.42 -10.34
N LYS A 61 13.02 0.43 -9.67
CA LYS A 61 14.48 0.32 -9.63
C LYS A 61 14.98 -0.96 -8.98
N ARG A 62 14.25 -1.48 -7.99
CA ARG A 62 14.65 -2.68 -7.23
C ARG A 62 13.83 -3.93 -7.56
N LEU A 63 12.86 -3.84 -8.50
CA LEU A 63 11.96 -4.94 -8.85
C LEU A 63 12.71 -6.22 -9.25
N ASN A 64 13.73 -6.11 -10.09
CA ASN A 64 14.48 -7.27 -10.55
C ASN A 64 15.16 -7.98 -9.37
N LYS A 65 15.98 -7.25 -8.60
CA LYS A 65 16.75 -7.79 -7.48
C LYS A 65 15.88 -8.33 -6.36
N ASP A 66 14.85 -7.59 -5.99
CA ASP A 66 14.08 -7.89 -4.78
C ASP A 66 12.91 -8.85 -5.01
N VAL A 67 12.47 -8.99 -6.27
CA VAL A 67 11.32 -9.83 -6.61
C VAL A 67 11.63 -10.85 -7.71
N ILE A 68 12.08 -10.40 -8.90
CA ILE A 68 12.18 -11.29 -10.05
C ILE A 68 13.27 -12.37 -9.84
N GLU A 69 14.45 -11.97 -9.33
CA GLU A 69 15.54 -12.90 -9.03
C GLU A 69 15.25 -13.88 -7.88
N GLU A 70 14.24 -13.57 -7.08
CA GLU A 70 13.78 -14.43 -5.99
C GLU A 70 12.81 -15.53 -6.45
N HIS A 71 12.32 -15.47 -7.69
CA HIS A 71 11.40 -16.44 -8.30
C HIS A 71 10.20 -16.82 -7.40
N PRO A 72 9.39 -15.86 -6.92
CA PRO A 72 8.20 -16.19 -6.15
C PRO A 72 7.05 -16.65 -7.04
N ASP A 73 6.09 -17.36 -6.45
CA ASP A 73 4.81 -17.68 -7.12
C ASP A 73 3.93 -16.44 -7.24
N TYR A 74 3.94 -15.58 -6.20
CA TYR A 74 3.13 -14.37 -6.10
C TYR A 74 3.95 -13.17 -5.63
N ALA A 75 3.67 -12.02 -6.21
CA ALA A 75 4.14 -10.73 -5.73
C ALA A 75 2.95 -9.84 -5.34
N ILE A 76 2.80 -9.58 -4.02
CA ILE A 76 1.81 -8.65 -3.49
C ILE A 76 2.42 -7.25 -3.56
N VAL A 77 1.88 -6.37 -4.41
CA VAL A 77 2.39 -5.01 -4.64
C VAL A 77 1.52 -3.99 -3.92
N ALA A 78 2.14 -3.20 -3.03
CA ALA A 78 1.51 -2.16 -2.24
C ALA A 78 2.29 -0.85 -2.37
N VAL A 79 1.78 0.09 -3.18
CA VAL A 79 2.45 1.38 -3.44
C VAL A 79 1.45 2.43 -3.90
N GLY A 80 1.73 3.70 -3.65
CA GLY A 80 0.94 4.83 -4.11
C GLY A 80 0.72 5.92 -3.05
N GLY A 81 0.83 5.60 -1.76
CA GLY A 81 0.71 6.58 -0.69
C GLY A 81 1.80 7.66 -0.76
N ASN A 82 3.05 7.26 -1.01
CA ASN A 82 4.15 8.19 -1.20
C ASN A 82 4.13 8.87 -2.59
N ASP A 83 3.59 8.20 -3.60
CA ASP A 83 3.46 8.76 -4.95
C ASP A 83 2.57 10.00 -4.95
N CYS A 84 1.40 9.91 -4.32
CA CYS A 84 0.45 11.02 -4.24
C CYS A 84 0.83 12.11 -3.24
N ASN A 85 1.89 11.92 -2.45
CA ASN A 85 2.34 12.88 -1.46
C ASN A 85 3.04 14.08 -2.09
N PHE A 86 3.22 15.14 -1.29
CA PHE A 86 3.92 16.36 -1.70
C PHE A 86 5.15 16.60 -0.81
N LEU A 87 6.06 17.43 -1.29
CA LEU A 87 7.14 17.98 -0.48
C LEU A 87 6.60 19.14 0.37
N TRP A 88 5.95 18.80 1.49
CA TRP A 88 5.18 19.76 2.30
C TRP A 88 5.99 20.96 2.79
N ASN A 89 7.30 20.82 2.99
CA ASN A 89 8.17 21.95 3.31
C ASN A 89 8.23 22.95 2.15
N GLU A 90 8.36 22.45 0.90
CA GLU A 90 8.36 23.31 -0.28
C GLU A 90 7.00 23.99 -0.50
N VAL A 91 5.91 23.25 -0.22
CA VAL A 91 4.56 23.82 -0.25
C VAL A 91 4.42 24.95 0.77
N ALA A 92 4.92 24.74 1.99
CA ALA A 92 4.87 25.75 3.06
C ALA A 92 5.72 27.00 2.75
N GLU A 93 6.88 26.81 2.12
CA GLU A 93 7.78 27.91 1.71
C GLU A 93 7.25 28.71 0.52
N ASN A 94 6.43 28.09 -0.34
CA ASN A 94 5.93 28.69 -1.56
C ASN A 94 4.43 28.45 -1.75
N PRO A 95 3.55 28.88 -0.84
CA PRO A 95 2.15 28.48 -0.78
C PRO A 95 1.32 28.88 -2.02
N ASP A 96 1.75 29.90 -2.75
CA ASP A 96 1.07 30.41 -3.95
C ASP A 96 1.50 29.73 -5.26
N LYS A 97 2.60 28.96 -5.21
CA LYS A 97 3.07 28.22 -6.39
C LYS A 97 2.23 26.98 -6.66
N GLU A 98 2.34 26.48 -7.87
CA GLU A 98 1.84 25.17 -8.24
C GLU A 98 2.85 24.09 -7.83
N HIS A 99 2.37 23.03 -7.16
CA HIS A 99 3.17 21.94 -6.69
C HIS A 99 2.81 20.64 -7.38
N GLN A 100 3.81 19.82 -7.65
CA GLN A 100 3.60 18.49 -8.19
C GLN A 100 3.69 17.44 -7.07
N PRO A 101 2.90 16.36 -7.14
CA PRO A 101 3.12 15.22 -6.24
C PRO A 101 4.48 14.59 -6.49
N ILE A 102 4.96 13.81 -5.54
CA ILE A 102 6.28 13.13 -5.63
C ILE A 102 6.37 12.30 -6.91
N VAL A 103 5.30 11.57 -7.26
CA VAL A 103 5.14 10.92 -8.56
C VAL A 103 3.80 11.31 -9.15
N PRO A 104 3.76 12.08 -10.25
CA PRO A 104 2.52 12.45 -10.93
C PRO A 104 1.67 11.23 -11.30
N LEU A 105 0.35 11.39 -11.29
CA LEU A 105 -0.62 10.31 -11.44
C LEU A 105 -0.37 9.45 -12.68
N GLU A 106 -0.11 10.06 -13.83
CA GLU A 106 0.13 9.35 -15.09
C GLU A 106 1.38 8.48 -14.99
N ARG A 107 2.45 9.03 -14.39
CA ARG A 107 3.71 8.29 -14.17
C ARG A 107 3.52 7.16 -13.16
N TYR A 108 2.77 7.39 -12.09
CA TYR A 108 2.42 6.35 -11.13
C TYR A 108 1.71 5.17 -11.80
N LEU A 109 0.69 5.45 -12.63
CA LEU A 109 -0.05 4.41 -13.35
C LEU A 109 0.83 3.64 -14.35
N GLU A 110 1.71 4.35 -15.09
CA GLU A 110 2.66 3.71 -16.00
C GLU A 110 3.69 2.84 -15.25
N ASN A 111 4.15 3.30 -14.08
CA ASN A 111 5.04 2.52 -13.22
C ASN A 111 4.37 1.23 -12.74
N VAL A 112 3.14 1.31 -12.23
CA VAL A 112 2.38 0.12 -11.79
C VAL A 112 2.15 -0.83 -12.95
N LYS A 113 1.75 -0.35 -14.14
CA LYS A 113 1.60 -1.14 -15.35
C LYS A 113 2.91 -1.85 -15.72
N THR A 114 4.02 -1.14 -15.65
CA THR A 114 5.35 -1.70 -15.95
C THR A 114 5.74 -2.77 -14.94
N ILE A 115 5.49 -2.57 -13.64
CA ILE A 115 5.72 -3.58 -12.59
C ILE A 115 4.92 -4.84 -12.91
N VAL A 116 3.61 -4.70 -13.17
CA VAL A 116 2.72 -5.82 -13.50
C VAL A 116 3.23 -6.60 -14.72
N THR A 117 3.53 -5.89 -15.81
CA THR A 117 4.02 -6.51 -17.06
C THR A 117 5.32 -7.28 -16.85
N LYS A 118 6.28 -6.71 -16.11
CA LYS A 118 7.56 -7.38 -15.81
C LYS A 118 7.37 -8.61 -14.94
N LEU A 119 6.51 -8.56 -13.93
CA LEU A 119 6.19 -9.72 -13.09
C LEU A 119 5.57 -10.84 -13.92
N GLN A 120 4.55 -10.54 -14.73
CA GLN A 120 3.90 -11.52 -15.60
C GLN A 120 4.88 -12.13 -16.62
N SER A 121 5.75 -11.30 -17.21
CA SER A 121 6.78 -11.78 -18.15
C SER A 121 7.81 -12.71 -17.50
N ALA A 122 8.00 -12.59 -16.17
CA ALA A 122 8.84 -13.47 -15.37
C ALA A 122 8.09 -14.71 -14.82
N GLY A 123 6.83 -14.92 -15.19
CA GLY A 123 6.00 -16.03 -14.69
C GLY A 123 5.49 -15.84 -13.27
N ILE A 124 5.59 -14.62 -12.70
CA ILE A 124 5.17 -14.28 -11.35
C ILE A 124 3.75 -13.71 -11.39
N THR A 125 2.86 -14.19 -10.53
CA THR A 125 1.49 -13.69 -10.45
C THR A 125 1.44 -12.40 -9.62
N PRO A 126 1.13 -11.23 -10.22
CA PRO A 126 0.97 -9.98 -9.47
C PRO A 126 -0.39 -9.93 -8.77
N VAL A 127 -0.40 -9.47 -7.52
CA VAL A 127 -1.60 -9.17 -6.73
C VAL A 127 -1.46 -7.74 -6.21
N ILE A 128 -2.37 -6.86 -6.60
CA ILE A 128 -2.27 -5.43 -6.26
C ILE A 128 -3.15 -5.10 -5.06
N LEU A 129 -2.58 -4.48 -4.01
CA LEU A 129 -3.36 -3.92 -2.93
C LEU A 129 -3.89 -2.54 -3.31
N THR A 130 -5.16 -2.26 -2.99
CA THR A 130 -5.66 -0.89 -3.05
C THR A 130 -4.98 -0.03 -1.98
N LEU A 131 -4.97 1.29 -2.17
CA LEU A 131 -4.41 2.19 -1.16
C LEU A 131 -5.27 2.14 0.10
N PRO A 132 -4.70 1.85 1.30
CA PRO A 132 -5.44 1.92 2.55
C PRO A 132 -6.09 3.30 2.73
N PRO A 133 -7.17 3.44 3.51
CA PRO A 133 -7.68 4.75 3.84
C PRO A 133 -6.65 5.51 4.70
N LEU A 134 -6.76 6.83 4.73
CA LEU A 134 -6.02 7.68 5.66
C LEU A 134 -7.02 8.43 6.57
N ASP A 135 -6.53 8.90 7.73
CA ASP A 135 -7.23 9.85 8.56
C ASP A 135 -6.77 11.27 8.16
N PRO A 136 -7.60 12.06 7.45
CA PRO A 136 -7.15 13.33 6.89
C PRO A 136 -6.86 14.38 7.98
N VAL A 137 -7.51 14.28 9.14
CA VAL A 137 -7.32 15.23 10.26
C VAL A 137 -5.98 14.97 10.94
N ARG A 138 -5.71 13.71 11.31
CA ARG A 138 -4.42 13.31 11.89
C ARG A 138 -3.28 13.57 10.92
N TYR A 139 -3.45 13.21 9.64
CA TYR A 139 -2.42 13.42 8.63
C TYR A 139 -2.14 14.91 8.43
N TYR A 140 -3.19 15.76 8.33
CA TYR A 140 -3.01 17.21 8.29
C TYR A 140 -2.21 17.72 9.48
N THR A 141 -2.56 17.29 10.69
CA THR A 141 -1.86 17.67 11.90
C THR A 141 -0.38 17.24 11.87
N PHE A 142 -0.12 16.04 11.36
CA PHE A 142 1.23 15.49 11.25
C PHE A 142 2.12 16.27 10.25
N ILE A 143 1.60 16.57 9.05
CA ILE A 143 2.36 17.26 8.01
C ILE A 143 2.45 18.78 8.22
N SER A 144 1.48 19.36 8.92
CA SER A 144 1.44 20.82 9.12
C SER A 144 2.49 21.30 10.12
N GLY A 145 2.78 20.53 11.17
CA GLY A 145 3.66 20.97 12.24
C GLY A 145 3.38 22.42 12.65
N ASN A 146 4.36 23.29 12.46
CA ASN A 146 4.22 24.73 12.67
C ASN A 146 3.78 25.51 11.39
N SER A 147 3.61 24.83 10.26
CA SER A 147 3.37 25.44 8.94
C SER A 147 1.93 25.27 8.44
N GLY A 148 0.97 24.92 9.32
CA GLY A 148 -0.39 24.52 8.95
C GLY A 148 -1.14 25.49 8.05
N ILE A 149 -1.03 26.82 8.32
CA ILE A 149 -1.72 27.85 7.52
C ILE A 149 -1.16 27.87 6.09
N SER A 150 0.15 27.74 5.92
CA SER A 150 0.82 27.83 4.63
C SER A 150 0.44 26.67 3.69
N ILE A 151 0.23 25.45 4.21
CA ILE A 151 -0.12 24.29 3.39
C ILE A 151 -1.62 24.14 3.13
N SER A 152 -2.48 24.73 3.97
CA SER A 152 -3.94 24.59 3.86
C SER A 152 -4.49 25.13 2.54
N HIS A 153 -3.90 26.19 2.00
CA HIS A 153 -4.28 26.75 0.70
C HIS A 153 -4.09 25.73 -0.43
N TRP A 154 -2.93 25.08 -0.47
CA TRP A 154 -2.66 24.03 -1.46
C TRP A 154 -3.55 22.81 -1.30
N ILE A 155 -3.79 22.38 -0.05
CA ILE A 155 -4.71 21.28 0.25
C ILE A 155 -6.12 21.60 -0.27
N GLY A 156 -6.61 22.84 -0.07
CA GLY A 156 -7.88 23.29 -0.62
C GLY A 156 -7.93 23.25 -2.15
N ARG A 157 -6.85 23.70 -2.82
CA ARG A 157 -6.75 23.68 -4.30
C ARG A 157 -6.81 22.26 -4.89
N MET A 158 -6.27 21.28 -4.22
CA MET A 158 -6.33 19.86 -4.68
C MET A 158 -7.61 19.12 -4.23
N GLY A 159 -8.59 19.84 -3.63
CA GLY A 159 -9.88 19.28 -3.22
C GLY A 159 -9.86 18.56 -1.88
N GLY A 160 -8.79 18.69 -1.10
CA GLY A 160 -8.60 18.04 0.20
C GLY A 160 -7.78 16.76 0.14
N ILE A 161 -7.19 16.41 1.28
CA ILE A 161 -6.27 15.27 1.42
C ILE A 161 -6.94 13.94 1.02
N GLU A 162 -8.16 13.68 1.53
CA GLU A 162 -8.86 12.43 1.25
C GLU A 162 -9.26 12.32 -0.22
N HIS A 163 -9.71 13.45 -0.82
CA HIS A 163 -10.09 13.49 -2.24
C HIS A 163 -8.90 13.16 -3.13
N TRP A 164 -7.77 13.81 -2.87
CA TRP A 164 -6.54 13.64 -3.64
C TRP A 164 -5.99 12.21 -3.54
N HIS A 165 -5.83 11.69 -2.33
CA HIS A 165 -5.43 10.30 -2.11
C HIS A 165 -6.43 9.32 -2.75
N GLY A 166 -7.72 9.62 -2.66
CA GLY A 166 -8.79 8.86 -3.30
C GLY A 166 -8.72 8.88 -4.82
N LEU A 167 -8.19 9.93 -5.44
CA LEU A 167 -7.97 10.01 -6.89
C LEU A 167 -6.97 8.94 -7.34
N TYR A 168 -5.82 8.83 -6.69
CA TYR A 168 -4.82 7.78 -6.98
C TYR A 168 -5.43 6.39 -6.81
N ASN A 169 -6.16 6.16 -5.72
CA ASN A 169 -6.82 4.87 -5.49
C ASN A 169 -7.87 4.52 -6.56
N ARG A 170 -8.70 5.47 -6.99
CA ARG A 170 -9.70 5.24 -8.07
C ARG A 170 -9.02 4.94 -9.39
N SER A 171 -7.97 5.68 -9.73
CA SER A 171 -7.20 5.49 -10.96
C SER A 171 -6.46 4.16 -10.97
N LEU A 172 -5.89 3.75 -9.82
CA LEU A 172 -5.31 2.42 -9.64
C LEU A 172 -6.35 1.32 -9.87
N ASN A 173 -7.54 1.43 -9.28
CA ASN A 173 -8.61 0.44 -9.46
C ASN A 173 -9.04 0.31 -10.93
N LYS A 174 -9.07 1.41 -11.68
CA LYS A 174 -9.36 1.40 -13.12
C LYS A 174 -8.26 0.65 -13.88
N LEU A 175 -7.00 0.98 -13.61
CA LEU A 175 -5.84 0.32 -14.23
C LEU A 175 -5.81 -1.19 -13.94
N ILE A 176 -6.04 -1.62 -12.69
CA ILE A 176 -6.09 -3.04 -12.32
C ILE A 176 -7.14 -3.79 -13.13
N LYS A 177 -8.34 -3.19 -13.31
CA LYS A 177 -9.40 -3.76 -14.12
C LYS A 177 -9.01 -3.85 -15.60
N GLU A 178 -8.35 -2.84 -16.14
CA GLU A 178 -7.86 -2.82 -17.53
C GLU A 178 -6.77 -3.87 -17.78
N LEU A 179 -5.89 -4.09 -16.79
CA LEU A 179 -4.83 -5.10 -16.86
C LEU A 179 -5.32 -6.52 -16.60
N GLY A 180 -6.54 -6.69 -16.07
CA GLY A 180 -7.10 -7.99 -15.73
C GLY A 180 -6.33 -8.75 -14.64
N VAL A 181 -5.66 -8.00 -13.71
CA VAL A 181 -4.89 -8.60 -12.63
C VAL A 181 -5.67 -8.65 -11.32
N SER A 182 -5.24 -9.54 -10.42
CA SER A 182 -5.88 -9.71 -9.12
C SER A 182 -5.71 -8.49 -8.23
N LYS A 183 -6.78 -8.15 -7.51
CA LYS A 183 -6.85 -7.03 -6.55
C LYS A 183 -7.29 -7.53 -5.19
N ILE A 184 -6.70 -6.96 -4.15
CA ILE A 184 -7.20 -7.06 -2.77
C ILE A 184 -7.62 -5.67 -2.31
N ASP A 185 -8.90 -5.50 -1.95
CA ASP A 185 -9.48 -4.20 -1.58
C ASP A 185 -9.34 -3.92 -0.09
N VAL A 186 -8.10 -3.66 0.32
CA VAL A 186 -7.77 -3.35 1.72
C VAL A 186 -8.40 -2.05 2.22
N ARG A 187 -8.68 -1.09 1.30
CA ARG A 187 -9.37 0.15 1.65
C ARG A 187 -10.79 -0.12 2.15
N SER A 188 -11.53 -0.93 1.43
CA SER A 188 -12.88 -1.32 1.82
C SER A 188 -12.90 -2.23 3.04
N ALA A 189 -11.94 -3.14 3.18
CA ALA A 189 -11.82 -4.01 4.35
C ALA A 189 -11.65 -3.17 5.64
N LEU A 190 -10.68 -2.26 5.69
CA LEU A 190 -10.46 -1.39 6.86
C LEU A 190 -11.69 -0.52 7.18
N LYS A 191 -12.37 0.04 6.15
CA LYS A 191 -13.57 0.87 6.35
C LYS A 191 -14.79 0.10 6.84
N LYS A 192 -14.88 -1.21 6.60
CA LYS A 192 -16.01 -2.05 7.02
C LYS A 192 -15.80 -2.68 8.40
N THR A 193 -14.57 -2.87 8.83
CA THR A 193 -14.25 -3.62 10.06
C THR A 193 -14.53 -2.81 11.32
N GLY A 194 -14.49 -1.47 11.27
CA GLY A 194 -14.77 -0.61 12.41
C GLY A 194 -14.34 0.83 12.18
N GLU A 195 -14.13 1.56 13.26
CA GLU A 195 -13.72 2.96 13.22
C GLU A 195 -12.26 3.09 12.79
N LEU A 196 -11.98 3.93 11.79
CA LEU A 196 -10.63 4.13 11.24
C LEU A 196 -9.59 4.55 12.29
N ILE A 197 -10.05 5.22 13.35
CA ILE A 197 -9.20 5.65 14.46
C ILE A 197 -8.47 4.50 15.16
N ASP A 198 -9.03 3.29 15.13
CA ASP A 198 -8.42 2.08 15.70
C ASP A 198 -7.35 1.46 14.80
N PHE A 199 -7.45 1.68 13.50
CA PHE A 199 -6.61 1.01 12.50
C PHE A 199 -5.51 1.89 11.94
N ILE A 200 -5.66 3.23 12.03
CA ILE A 200 -4.70 4.20 11.53
C ILE A 200 -3.98 4.84 12.72
N SER A 201 -2.65 4.88 12.68
CA SER A 201 -1.85 5.48 13.74
C SER A 201 -1.94 7.02 13.76
N ASP A 202 -1.39 7.65 14.80
CA ASP A 202 -1.60 9.09 15.06
C ASP A 202 -1.02 10.03 13.98
N ASP A 203 -0.17 9.51 13.08
CA ASP A 203 0.29 10.27 11.91
C ASP A 203 -0.72 10.31 10.74
N GLY A 204 -1.81 9.58 10.85
CA GLY A 204 -2.91 9.57 9.90
C GLY A 204 -2.72 8.74 8.63
N ILE A 205 -1.58 8.07 8.44
CA ILE A 205 -1.28 7.29 7.22
C ILE A 205 -0.79 5.88 7.48
N HIS A 206 -0.01 5.64 8.53
CA HIS A 206 0.45 4.30 8.86
C HIS A 206 -0.60 3.54 9.66
N LEU A 207 -0.50 2.21 9.62
CA LEU A 207 -1.45 1.36 10.32
C LEU A 207 -0.97 1.06 11.76
N THR A 208 -1.93 0.86 12.66
CA THR A 208 -1.69 0.23 13.96
C THR A 208 -1.51 -1.28 13.79
N SER A 209 -1.07 -2.00 14.84
CA SER A 209 -1.05 -3.47 14.84
C SER A 209 -2.42 -4.07 14.50
N LYS A 210 -3.52 -3.45 14.96
CA LYS A 210 -4.88 -3.85 14.60
C LYS A 210 -5.15 -3.67 13.09
N GLY A 211 -4.74 -2.54 12.52
CA GLY A 211 -4.90 -2.28 11.08
C GLY A 211 -4.10 -3.25 10.22
N TYR A 212 -2.88 -3.57 10.62
CA TYR A 212 -2.06 -4.59 9.93
C TYR A 212 -2.67 -5.99 10.01
N LYS A 213 -3.32 -6.33 11.13
CA LYS A 213 -4.03 -7.59 11.28
C LYS A 213 -5.20 -7.70 10.30
N VAL A 214 -6.06 -6.67 10.21
CA VAL A 214 -7.16 -6.62 9.23
C VAL A 214 -6.64 -6.78 7.80
N LEU A 215 -5.54 -6.09 7.49
CA LEU A 215 -4.90 -6.18 6.18
C LEU A 215 -4.43 -7.61 5.87
N SER A 216 -3.80 -8.28 6.84
CA SER A 216 -3.33 -9.66 6.66
C SER A 216 -4.47 -10.67 6.53
N GLU A 217 -5.56 -10.49 7.27
CA GLU A 217 -6.76 -11.33 7.19
C GLU A 217 -7.41 -11.22 5.80
N GLU A 218 -7.53 -10.02 5.24
CA GLU A 218 -8.08 -9.80 3.90
C GLU A 218 -7.20 -10.46 2.81
N ILE A 219 -5.87 -10.36 2.95
CA ILE A 219 -4.93 -11.03 2.04
C ILE A 219 -5.06 -12.55 2.17
N PHE A 220 -5.16 -13.05 3.39
CA PHE A 220 -5.29 -14.49 3.62
C PHE A 220 -6.58 -15.05 3.03
N LEU A 221 -7.73 -14.37 3.22
CA LEU A 221 -9.01 -14.73 2.61
C LEU A 221 -8.94 -14.81 1.07
N PHE A 222 -8.21 -13.89 0.44
CA PHE A 222 -7.97 -13.95 -1.00
C PHE A 222 -7.27 -15.26 -1.42
N PHE A 223 -6.24 -15.70 -0.68
CA PHE A 223 -5.54 -16.95 -0.98
C PHE A 223 -6.37 -18.20 -0.67
N GLN A 224 -7.19 -18.18 0.37
CA GLN A 224 -8.16 -19.28 0.64
C GLN A 224 -9.12 -19.45 -0.53
N GLN A 225 -9.73 -18.36 -1.00
CA GLN A 225 -10.63 -18.40 -2.17
C GLN A 225 -9.95 -18.91 -3.43
N LEU A 226 -8.68 -18.59 -3.65
CA LEU A 226 -7.89 -19.12 -4.76
C LEU A 226 -7.65 -20.63 -4.65
N SER A 227 -7.44 -21.14 -3.43
CA SER A 227 -7.27 -22.58 -3.17
C SER A 227 -8.57 -23.34 -3.47
N ASP A 228 -9.68 -22.89 -2.90
CA ASP A 228 -11.01 -23.51 -3.07
C ASP A 228 -11.42 -23.57 -4.55
N ALA A 229 -11.13 -22.49 -5.30
CA ALA A 229 -11.42 -22.41 -6.73
C ALA A 229 -10.57 -23.38 -7.59
N LYS A 230 -9.38 -23.76 -7.13
CA LYS A 230 -8.55 -24.78 -7.81
C LYS A 230 -9.04 -26.18 -7.52
N GLU A 231 -9.44 -26.48 -6.29
CA GLU A 231 -9.99 -27.79 -5.91
C GLU A 231 -11.28 -28.08 -6.67
N THR A 232 -12.16 -27.09 -6.81
CA THR A 232 -13.44 -27.23 -7.53
C THR A 232 -13.27 -27.49 -9.04
N ARG A 233 -12.13 -27.11 -9.64
CA ARG A 233 -11.84 -27.35 -11.08
C ARG A 233 -11.22 -28.71 -11.37
N HIS A 234 -10.84 -29.45 -10.34
CA HIS A 234 -10.25 -30.80 -10.47
C HIS A 234 -11.23 -31.93 -10.14
N ILE A 235 -12.49 -31.58 -9.87
CA ILE A 235 -13.65 -32.49 -9.75
C ILE A 235 -14.50 -32.40 -11.04
#